data_0efe35f359b580a33944d6184287804a
#
_entry.id   0efe35f359b580a33944d6184287804a
#
_cell.length_a   1.000
_cell.length_b   1.000
_cell.length_c   1.000
_cell.angle_alpha   90.00
_cell.angle_beta   90.00
_cell.angle_gamma   90.00
#
_symmetry.space_group_name_H-M   'P 1'
#
loop_
_entity.id
_entity.type
_entity.pdbx_description
1 polymer ?
#
loop_
_entity_poly.entity_id
_entity_poly.type
_entity_poly.pdbx_seq_one_letter_code
_entity_poly.pdbx_strand_id
1 'polypeptide(L)'
;MNKKGIIYGINGPVIYLKGNTGLRMSEMVHVGEEHLVGEVISLSKKATTVQVFEETTGLKPGAEVVGTGDAISVTLGPGILNNIFDGIERPLSEIAARSGKYITRGVSVDSLDTSKKWNVHVTVSEGDHVTGGTVIAETQETASILHRSMVPPDVEGTVIKAAPDGAYTIVDPIVTLELADGTTKELSLCQKWPIRVPRPTKRRFPASKPLITGQRILDTLFPIAKGGTAAVPGGFGTGKTMTQHQIAKWSDADIIIYIGCGERGNEMTQVLEEFGELVDPKTGHPLMNRTALIANTSNMPVAAREASIYTGLTLAEYYRDMGYDVAIMADSTSRWAEALRELSGRLEEMPAEEGFPAYLASRLSAFYERAGMMENLNGTEGSVSIIGAVSPQGGDFSEPVTMNTKRFVRCFWGLDKSLAYARHFPAIHWLTSYSEYLNDLAPWYQTHVNKNFIDLRNQIMALLNTESSLMEIVKLIGSDVLPDDQKLILEIARVIRLGFLQQNAFHADDTCVPLEKQYKMMEIILYLYKKAKALVTMGMPMSVLKEDNIFEKIIAIKYDVPNDKPEMFDDYKKAVDTFYDKVLEKNG
;
A
#
# COMPACT_ATOMS: atom_id res chain seq x y z
N MET A 1 -34.74 8.18 -21.16
CA MET A 1 -35.21 6.77 -21.37
C MET A 1 -34.05 5.86 -21.03
N ASN A 2 -34.22 4.97 -20.06
CA ASN A 2 -33.18 3.99 -19.74
C ASN A 2 -32.98 3.07 -20.94
N LYS A 3 -31.74 2.91 -21.35
CA LYS A 3 -31.37 2.02 -22.46
C LYS A 3 -31.47 0.58 -22.00
N LYS A 4 -31.98 -0.29 -22.84
CA LYS A 4 -32.26 -1.69 -22.49
C LYS A 4 -31.60 -2.63 -23.49
N GLY A 5 -31.15 -3.78 -23.01
CA GLY A 5 -30.64 -4.87 -23.80
C GLY A 5 -31.24 -6.21 -23.36
N ILE A 6 -31.17 -7.20 -24.23
CA ILE A 6 -31.65 -8.57 -23.95
C ILE A 6 -30.47 -9.53 -24.00
N ILE A 7 -30.30 -10.34 -22.99
CA ILE A 7 -29.27 -11.37 -22.91
C ILE A 7 -29.55 -12.45 -23.96
N TYR A 8 -28.54 -12.75 -24.80
CA TYR A 8 -28.59 -13.91 -25.68
C TYR A 8 -27.59 -15.00 -25.33
N GLY A 9 -26.54 -14.66 -24.55
CA GLY A 9 -25.52 -15.61 -24.14
C GLY A 9 -24.94 -15.27 -22.78
N ILE A 10 -24.52 -16.29 -22.04
CA ILE A 10 -23.91 -16.18 -20.72
C ILE A 10 -22.70 -17.09 -20.66
N ASN A 11 -21.54 -16.56 -20.26
CA ASN A 11 -20.31 -17.32 -20.07
C ASN A 11 -19.65 -16.94 -18.73
N GLY A 12 -20.08 -17.60 -17.64
CA GLY A 12 -19.66 -17.25 -16.29
C GLY A 12 -20.06 -15.80 -15.95
N PRO A 13 -19.13 -14.95 -15.51
CA PRO A 13 -19.41 -13.56 -15.16
C PRO A 13 -19.65 -12.65 -16.38
N VAL A 14 -19.47 -13.15 -17.59
CA VAL A 14 -19.64 -12.38 -18.84
C VAL A 14 -20.96 -12.71 -19.48
N ILE A 15 -21.75 -11.69 -19.82
CA ILE A 15 -23.01 -11.81 -20.55
C ILE A 15 -22.94 -11.03 -21.87
N TYR A 16 -23.66 -11.52 -22.85
CA TYR A 16 -23.73 -10.95 -24.19
C TYR A 16 -25.14 -10.47 -24.48
N LEU A 17 -25.27 -9.18 -24.85
CA LEU A 17 -26.53 -8.57 -25.26
C LEU A 17 -26.57 -8.47 -26.79
N LYS A 18 -27.74 -8.72 -27.36
CA LYS A 18 -27.93 -8.72 -28.80
C LYS A 18 -27.91 -7.31 -29.38
N GLY A 19 -26.99 -7.07 -30.32
CA GLY A 19 -26.96 -5.85 -31.12
C GLY A 19 -26.41 -4.62 -30.38
N ASN A 20 -26.64 -3.46 -31.00
CA ASN A 20 -26.31 -2.17 -30.38
C ASN A 20 -27.45 -1.73 -29.45
N THR A 21 -27.24 -1.81 -28.15
CA THR A 21 -28.19 -1.46 -27.11
C THR A 21 -28.25 0.04 -26.84
N GLY A 22 -27.32 0.82 -27.39
CA GLY A 22 -27.13 2.24 -27.07
C GLY A 22 -26.49 2.52 -25.72
N LEU A 23 -26.09 1.48 -24.98
CA LEU A 23 -25.27 1.58 -23.76
C LEU A 23 -23.90 2.18 -24.10
N ARG A 24 -23.23 2.76 -23.12
CA ARG A 24 -21.90 3.33 -23.25
C ARG A 24 -20.82 2.39 -22.70
N MET A 25 -19.60 2.57 -23.14
CA MET A 25 -18.45 1.87 -22.59
C MET A 25 -18.28 2.23 -21.11
N SER A 26 -18.01 1.23 -20.27
CA SER A 26 -17.90 1.35 -18.81
C SER A 26 -19.20 1.80 -18.09
N GLU A 27 -20.35 1.78 -18.78
CA GLU A 27 -21.63 2.08 -18.15
C GLU A 27 -22.01 0.98 -17.15
N MET A 28 -22.45 1.39 -15.97
CA MET A 28 -23.05 0.49 -14.98
C MET A 28 -24.44 0.08 -15.44
N VAL A 29 -24.74 -1.20 -15.31
CA VAL A 29 -26.03 -1.79 -15.70
C VAL A 29 -26.60 -2.65 -14.59
N HIS A 30 -27.93 -2.80 -14.62
CA HIS A 30 -28.66 -3.75 -13.78
C HIS A 30 -29.12 -4.93 -14.64
N VAL A 31 -28.76 -6.14 -14.22
CA VAL A 31 -28.92 -7.38 -14.97
C VAL A 31 -30.02 -8.26 -14.36
N GLY A 32 -31.02 -8.60 -15.17
CA GLY A 32 -32.11 -9.50 -14.80
C GLY A 32 -33.09 -8.92 -13.77
N GLU A 33 -33.99 -9.74 -13.30
CA GLU A 33 -35.02 -9.38 -12.31
C GLU A 33 -34.41 -9.08 -10.92
N GLU A 34 -33.27 -9.68 -10.61
CA GLU A 34 -32.54 -9.49 -9.34
C GLU A 34 -31.70 -8.21 -9.33
N HIS A 35 -31.65 -7.48 -10.45
CA HIS A 35 -30.87 -6.24 -10.60
C HIS A 35 -29.38 -6.38 -10.25
N LEU A 36 -28.76 -7.50 -10.69
CA LEU A 36 -27.34 -7.71 -10.46
C LEU A 36 -26.51 -6.58 -11.07
N VAL A 37 -25.49 -6.13 -10.38
CA VAL A 37 -24.63 -5.04 -10.85
C VAL A 37 -23.66 -5.56 -11.91
N GLY A 38 -23.60 -4.86 -13.04
CA GLY A 38 -22.67 -5.15 -14.13
C GLY A 38 -22.08 -3.90 -14.76
N GLU A 39 -21.08 -4.09 -15.59
CA GLU A 39 -20.37 -3.04 -16.33
C GLU A 39 -20.22 -3.43 -17.80
N VAL A 40 -20.47 -2.50 -18.70
CA VAL A 40 -20.22 -2.68 -20.14
C VAL A 40 -18.73 -2.66 -20.41
N ILE A 41 -18.17 -3.77 -20.90
CA ILE A 41 -16.73 -3.95 -21.15
C ILE A 41 -16.35 -4.01 -22.62
N SER A 42 -17.31 -4.24 -23.52
CA SER A 42 -17.08 -4.20 -24.95
C SER A 42 -18.34 -3.85 -25.71
N LEU A 43 -18.18 -3.09 -26.77
CA LEU A 43 -19.26 -2.67 -27.66
C LEU A 43 -18.90 -3.00 -29.12
N SER A 44 -19.79 -3.68 -29.81
CA SER A 44 -19.69 -3.94 -31.24
C SER A 44 -21.04 -3.75 -31.93
N LYS A 45 -21.06 -3.75 -33.26
CA LYS A 45 -22.31 -3.70 -34.03
C LYS A 45 -23.18 -4.92 -33.80
N LYS A 46 -22.60 -6.07 -33.43
CA LYS A 46 -23.29 -7.35 -33.28
C LYS A 46 -23.71 -7.65 -31.85
N ALA A 47 -22.92 -7.18 -30.87
CA ALA A 47 -23.12 -7.50 -29.47
C ALA A 47 -22.58 -6.40 -28.54
N THR A 48 -23.23 -6.26 -27.39
CA THR A 48 -22.72 -5.53 -26.23
C THR A 48 -22.33 -6.56 -25.18
N THR A 49 -21.10 -6.50 -24.69
CA THR A 49 -20.59 -7.42 -23.67
C THR A 49 -20.56 -6.75 -22.31
N VAL A 50 -21.08 -7.42 -21.30
CA VAL A 50 -21.17 -6.93 -19.93
C VAL A 50 -20.50 -7.94 -18.99
N GLN A 51 -19.67 -7.46 -18.08
CA GLN A 51 -19.21 -8.24 -16.93
C GLN A 51 -20.13 -8.00 -15.74
N VAL A 52 -20.49 -9.05 -15.03
CA VAL A 52 -21.36 -9.00 -13.86
C VAL A 52 -20.51 -9.17 -12.59
N PHE A 53 -20.69 -8.29 -11.63
CA PHE A 53 -19.91 -8.28 -10.38
C PHE A 53 -20.44 -9.25 -9.31
N GLU A 54 -21.54 -9.91 -9.62
CA GLU A 54 -22.18 -10.91 -8.78
C GLU A 54 -22.26 -12.25 -9.51
N GLU A 55 -22.63 -13.31 -8.79
CA GLU A 55 -22.77 -14.62 -9.39
C GLU A 55 -23.94 -14.67 -10.39
N THR A 56 -23.70 -15.20 -11.58
CA THR A 56 -24.65 -15.25 -12.68
C THR A 56 -25.51 -16.52 -12.70
N THR A 57 -25.31 -17.44 -11.76
CA THR A 57 -26.10 -18.69 -11.66
C THR A 57 -27.59 -18.37 -11.60
N GLY A 58 -28.39 -18.97 -12.48
CA GLY A 58 -29.83 -18.73 -12.58
C GLY A 58 -30.25 -17.64 -13.56
N LEU A 59 -29.33 -16.80 -14.07
CA LEU A 59 -29.64 -15.94 -15.21
C LEU A 59 -29.96 -16.76 -16.45
N LYS A 60 -30.87 -16.25 -17.29
CA LYS A 60 -31.32 -16.93 -18.49
C LYS A 60 -31.18 -16.01 -19.71
N PRO A 61 -30.92 -16.57 -20.89
CA PRO A 61 -31.12 -15.85 -22.15
C PRO A 61 -32.57 -15.34 -22.20
N GLY A 62 -32.77 -14.12 -22.70
CA GLY A 62 -34.06 -13.43 -22.70
C GLY A 62 -34.26 -12.47 -21.52
N ALA A 63 -33.44 -12.54 -20.48
CA ALA A 63 -33.51 -11.59 -19.37
C ALA A 63 -33.08 -10.18 -19.82
N GLU A 64 -33.68 -9.17 -19.18
CA GLU A 64 -33.46 -7.76 -19.50
C GLU A 64 -32.21 -7.21 -18.78
N VAL A 65 -31.50 -6.31 -19.44
CA VAL A 65 -30.41 -5.53 -18.86
C VAL A 65 -30.71 -4.06 -19.06
N VAL A 66 -30.63 -3.28 -18.00
CA VAL A 66 -31.01 -1.85 -17.99
C VAL A 66 -29.80 -1.00 -17.65
N GLY A 67 -29.46 -0.04 -18.53
CA GLY A 67 -28.39 0.92 -18.29
C GLY A 67 -28.79 1.97 -17.25
N THR A 68 -27.83 2.38 -16.43
CA THR A 68 -28.01 3.46 -15.45
C THR A 68 -27.72 4.85 -16.03
N GLY A 69 -26.95 4.90 -17.13
CA GLY A 69 -26.45 6.14 -17.72
C GLY A 69 -25.11 6.61 -17.15
N ASP A 70 -24.67 6.04 -16.02
CA ASP A 70 -23.45 6.40 -15.31
C ASP A 70 -22.43 5.26 -15.33
N ALA A 71 -21.15 5.60 -15.23
CA ALA A 71 -20.08 4.62 -15.06
C ALA A 71 -20.14 3.98 -13.66
N ILE A 72 -19.52 2.81 -13.51
CA ILE A 72 -19.36 2.22 -12.17
C ILE A 72 -18.57 3.17 -11.28
N SER A 73 -19.14 3.56 -10.16
CA SER A 73 -18.65 4.64 -9.31
C SER A 73 -18.70 4.22 -7.84
N VAL A 74 -17.86 4.86 -7.04
CA VAL A 74 -17.90 4.78 -5.56
C VAL A 74 -18.55 6.04 -5.00
N THR A 75 -19.11 5.92 -3.81
CA THR A 75 -19.64 7.03 -3.02
C THR A 75 -18.56 7.51 -2.06
N LEU A 76 -18.12 8.75 -2.24
CA LEU A 76 -17.05 9.38 -1.46
C LEU A 76 -17.64 10.35 -0.45
N GLY A 77 -17.47 10.09 0.82
CA GLY A 77 -18.02 10.91 1.91
C GLY A 77 -17.58 10.40 3.29
N PRO A 78 -18.01 11.03 4.37
CA PRO A 78 -17.71 10.55 5.72
C PRO A 78 -18.37 9.20 5.99
N GLY A 79 -17.64 8.29 6.66
CA GLY A 79 -18.06 6.93 6.94
C GLY A 79 -17.32 5.86 6.15
N ILE A 80 -16.36 6.23 5.30
CA ILE A 80 -15.47 5.30 4.60
C ILE A 80 -14.49 4.65 5.59
N LEU A 81 -13.86 5.45 6.45
CA LEU A 81 -12.92 4.95 7.43
C LEU A 81 -13.64 4.13 8.52
N ASN A 82 -12.90 3.22 9.13
CA ASN A 82 -13.44 2.27 10.11
C ASN A 82 -14.51 1.34 9.52
N ASN A 83 -14.47 1.11 8.21
CA ASN A 83 -15.44 0.27 7.51
C ASN A 83 -14.74 -0.79 6.65
N ILE A 84 -15.48 -1.83 6.31
CA ILE A 84 -15.02 -2.96 5.52
C ILE A 84 -15.98 -3.13 4.35
N PHE A 85 -15.44 -3.00 3.13
CA PHE A 85 -16.21 -3.07 1.89
C PHE A 85 -15.85 -4.32 1.09
N ASP A 86 -16.76 -4.72 0.21
CA ASP A 86 -16.44 -5.64 -0.88
C ASP A 86 -15.79 -4.90 -2.08
N GLY A 87 -15.54 -5.62 -3.17
CA GLY A 87 -14.84 -5.05 -4.34
C GLY A 87 -15.57 -3.92 -5.07
N ILE A 88 -16.86 -3.72 -4.83
CA ILE A 88 -17.68 -2.65 -5.41
C ILE A 88 -18.25 -1.69 -4.36
N GLU A 89 -17.56 -1.55 -3.24
CA GLU A 89 -17.91 -0.63 -2.14
C GLU A 89 -19.23 -0.95 -1.42
N ARG A 90 -19.63 -2.21 -1.31
CA ARG A 90 -20.75 -2.57 -0.44
C ARG A 90 -20.22 -2.91 0.96
N PRO A 91 -20.74 -2.27 2.04
CA PRO A 91 -20.32 -2.58 3.41
C PRO A 91 -20.65 -4.03 3.78
N LEU A 92 -19.65 -4.81 4.21
CA LEU A 92 -19.86 -6.21 4.55
C LEU A 92 -20.77 -6.40 5.77
N SER A 93 -20.74 -5.48 6.73
CA SER A 93 -21.65 -5.48 7.89
C SER A 93 -23.11 -5.35 7.47
N GLU A 94 -23.42 -4.47 6.53
CA GLU A 94 -24.78 -4.27 6.02
C GLU A 94 -25.25 -5.47 5.19
N ILE A 95 -24.36 -6.05 4.38
CA ILE A 95 -24.67 -7.28 3.65
C ILE A 95 -24.97 -8.41 4.64
N ALA A 96 -24.14 -8.57 5.68
CA ALA A 96 -24.37 -9.60 6.70
C ALA A 96 -25.68 -9.41 7.47
N ALA A 97 -26.05 -8.16 7.77
CA ALA A 97 -27.30 -7.84 8.45
C ALA A 97 -28.54 -8.21 7.60
N ARG A 98 -28.45 -8.06 6.27
CA ARG A 98 -29.57 -8.36 5.34
C ARG A 98 -29.60 -9.82 4.86
N SER A 99 -28.44 -10.41 4.62
CA SER A 99 -28.29 -11.74 3.99
C SER A 99 -27.89 -12.85 4.96
N GLY A 100 -27.53 -12.52 6.21
CA GLY A 100 -26.98 -13.49 7.17
C GLY A 100 -25.54 -13.91 6.82
N LYS A 101 -25.23 -15.20 7.02
CA LYS A 101 -23.84 -15.72 6.84
C LYS A 101 -23.38 -15.82 5.37
N TYR A 102 -24.26 -15.73 4.42
CA TYR A 102 -23.97 -15.87 2.99
C TYR A 102 -24.38 -14.61 2.24
N ILE A 103 -23.56 -14.16 1.30
CA ILE A 103 -23.89 -13.05 0.42
C ILE A 103 -24.97 -13.52 -0.57
N THR A 104 -26.16 -12.97 -0.45
CA THR A 104 -27.27 -13.24 -1.38
C THR A 104 -27.13 -12.34 -2.61
N ARG A 105 -27.43 -12.87 -3.79
CA ARG A 105 -27.42 -12.11 -5.05
C ARG A 105 -28.45 -10.98 -5.03
N GLY A 106 -28.13 -9.88 -5.72
CA GLY A 106 -29.02 -8.74 -5.86
C GLY A 106 -29.25 -7.95 -4.57
N VAL A 107 -28.44 -8.17 -3.53
CA VAL A 107 -28.52 -7.37 -2.31
C VAL A 107 -28.05 -5.95 -2.61
N SER A 108 -29.00 -5.02 -2.61
CA SER A 108 -28.73 -3.60 -2.71
C SER A 108 -28.55 -3.02 -1.30
N VAL A 109 -27.39 -2.47 -1.03
CA VAL A 109 -27.05 -1.73 0.19
C VAL A 109 -26.41 -0.41 -0.20
N ASP A 110 -26.66 0.62 0.61
CA ASP A 110 -25.96 1.89 0.44
C ASP A 110 -24.49 1.72 0.82
N SER A 111 -23.59 2.29 0.05
CA SER A 111 -22.14 2.23 0.32
C SER A 111 -21.76 2.89 1.64
N LEU A 112 -22.46 3.96 2.00
CA LEU A 112 -22.29 4.69 3.25
C LEU A 112 -23.65 4.80 3.97
N ASP A 113 -23.61 4.93 5.30
CA ASP A 113 -24.82 5.09 6.12
C ASP A 113 -25.48 6.46 5.85
N THR A 114 -26.61 6.42 5.14
CA THR A 114 -27.40 7.60 4.76
C THR A 114 -28.25 8.15 5.91
N SER A 115 -28.39 7.41 6.99
CA SER A 115 -29.19 7.80 8.16
C SER A 115 -28.40 8.46 9.27
N LYS A 116 -27.09 8.22 9.31
CA LYS A 116 -26.19 8.76 10.32
C LYS A 116 -26.06 10.27 10.18
N LYS A 117 -26.23 10.98 11.30
CA LYS A 117 -25.99 12.43 11.35
C LYS A 117 -24.57 12.73 11.78
N TRP A 118 -23.96 13.66 11.06
CA TRP A 118 -22.62 14.16 11.31
C TRP A 118 -22.71 15.61 11.79
N ASN A 119 -21.87 15.99 12.75
CA ASN A 119 -21.70 17.38 13.13
C ASN A 119 -20.83 18.07 12.08
N VAL A 120 -21.42 19.01 11.36
CA VAL A 120 -20.83 19.64 10.19
C VAL A 120 -20.54 21.10 10.46
N HIS A 121 -19.32 21.53 10.15
CA HIS A 121 -18.93 22.92 10.07
C HIS A 121 -18.86 23.31 8.59
N VAL A 122 -19.66 24.27 8.18
CA VAL A 122 -19.72 24.76 6.79
C VAL A 122 -18.67 25.86 6.60
N THR A 123 -17.79 25.69 5.61
CA THR A 123 -16.60 26.54 5.42
C THR A 123 -16.76 27.63 4.36
N VAL A 124 -17.88 27.63 3.64
CA VAL A 124 -18.18 28.61 2.58
C VAL A 124 -19.41 29.43 2.92
N SER A 125 -19.49 30.64 2.35
CA SER A 125 -20.58 31.58 2.53
C SER A 125 -21.29 31.89 1.22
N GLU A 126 -22.51 32.40 1.29
CA GLU A 126 -23.25 32.90 0.11
C GLU A 126 -22.45 33.99 -0.60
N GLY A 127 -22.36 33.89 -1.92
CA GLY A 127 -21.57 34.78 -2.76
C GLY A 127 -20.16 34.28 -3.08
N ASP A 128 -19.66 33.27 -2.38
CA ASP A 128 -18.35 32.70 -2.67
C ASP A 128 -18.36 32.00 -4.03
N HIS A 129 -17.31 32.25 -4.83
CA HIS A 129 -17.07 31.49 -6.05
C HIS A 129 -16.21 30.25 -5.69
N VAL A 130 -16.70 29.06 -6.02
CA VAL A 130 -16.04 27.79 -5.71
C VAL A 130 -15.76 27.01 -6.98
N THR A 131 -14.63 26.32 -6.98
CA THR A 131 -14.17 25.46 -8.07
C THR A 131 -13.98 24.01 -7.56
N GLY A 132 -13.79 23.07 -8.47
CA GLY A 132 -13.53 21.68 -8.10
C GLY A 132 -12.42 21.53 -7.07
N GLY A 133 -12.66 20.77 -6.02
CA GLY A 133 -11.74 20.56 -4.91
C GLY A 133 -11.87 21.55 -3.75
N THR A 134 -12.59 22.66 -3.90
CA THR A 134 -12.83 23.60 -2.79
C THR A 134 -13.53 22.89 -1.64
N VAL A 135 -12.99 23.02 -0.42
CA VAL A 135 -13.60 22.45 0.79
C VAL A 135 -14.84 23.26 1.14
N ILE A 136 -15.99 22.61 1.23
CA ILE A 136 -17.28 23.24 1.55
C ILE A 136 -17.75 22.95 2.98
N ALA A 137 -17.29 21.86 3.56
CA ALA A 137 -17.66 21.47 4.91
C ALA A 137 -16.59 20.59 5.55
N GLU A 138 -16.51 20.63 6.88
CA GLU A 138 -15.65 19.78 7.68
C GLU A 138 -16.47 19.02 8.71
N THR A 139 -16.11 17.75 8.94
CA THR A 139 -16.71 16.91 9.98
C THR A 139 -15.70 15.93 10.54
N GLN A 140 -15.80 15.65 11.84
CA GLN A 140 -14.94 14.63 12.47
C GLN A 140 -15.45 13.24 12.09
N GLU A 141 -14.77 12.58 11.16
CA GLU A 141 -15.15 11.26 10.66
C GLU A 141 -14.83 10.18 11.70
N THR A 142 -13.61 10.20 12.22
CA THR A 142 -13.14 9.32 13.29
C THR A 142 -12.41 10.16 14.35
N ALA A 143 -12.02 9.56 15.46
CA ALA A 143 -11.24 10.24 16.49
C ALA A 143 -9.92 10.84 15.97
N SER A 144 -9.36 10.25 14.90
CA SER A 144 -8.06 10.61 14.34
C SER A 144 -8.13 11.48 13.08
N ILE A 145 -9.24 11.46 12.35
CA ILE A 145 -9.32 12.02 11.00
C ILE A 145 -10.47 13.03 10.88
N LEU A 146 -10.12 14.24 10.45
CA LEU A 146 -11.05 15.28 10.04
C LEU A 146 -11.37 15.12 8.56
N HIS A 147 -12.64 14.83 8.25
CA HIS A 147 -13.12 14.73 6.89
C HIS A 147 -13.42 16.12 6.31
N ARG A 148 -12.96 16.36 5.10
CA ARG A 148 -13.21 17.60 4.34
C ARG A 148 -14.05 17.27 3.12
N SER A 149 -15.32 17.66 3.12
CA SER A 149 -16.18 17.52 1.96
C SER A 149 -15.87 18.62 0.95
N MET A 150 -15.70 18.23 -0.31
CA MET A 150 -15.20 19.09 -1.37
C MET A 150 -16.20 19.21 -2.52
N VAL A 151 -16.12 20.28 -3.27
CA VAL A 151 -16.78 20.41 -4.55
C VAL A 151 -16.26 19.33 -5.50
N PRO A 152 -17.13 18.58 -6.20
CA PRO A 152 -16.67 17.62 -7.20
C PRO A 152 -15.72 18.26 -8.22
N PRO A 153 -14.70 17.53 -8.72
CA PRO A 153 -13.65 18.10 -9.57
C PRO A 153 -14.13 18.79 -10.85
N ASP A 154 -15.27 18.36 -11.37
CA ASP A 154 -15.88 18.83 -12.61
C ASP A 154 -16.94 19.94 -12.40
N VAL A 155 -17.07 20.47 -11.18
CA VAL A 155 -18.10 21.44 -10.80
C VAL A 155 -17.46 22.77 -10.43
N GLU A 156 -18.04 23.86 -10.93
CA GLU A 156 -17.66 25.24 -10.63
C GLU A 156 -18.93 26.11 -10.58
N GLY A 157 -18.99 27.01 -9.64
CA GLY A 157 -20.14 27.91 -9.54
C GLY A 157 -20.05 28.89 -8.36
N THR A 158 -21.10 29.69 -8.19
CA THR A 158 -21.23 30.63 -7.08
C THR A 158 -22.21 30.10 -6.03
N VAL A 159 -21.83 30.16 -4.77
CA VAL A 159 -22.70 29.76 -3.66
C VAL A 159 -23.88 30.70 -3.53
N ILE A 160 -25.08 30.18 -3.77
CA ILE A 160 -26.34 30.93 -3.57
C ILE A 160 -27.03 30.61 -2.26
N LYS A 161 -26.68 29.48 -1.66
CA LYS A 161 -27.17 29.06 -0.34
C LYS A 161 -26.15 28.19 0.35
N ALA A 162 -25.85 28.49 1.61
CA ALA A 162 -25.04 27.66 2.49
C ALA A 162 -25.85 27.30 3.75
N ALA A 163 -25.85 26.02 4.14
CA ALA A 163 -26.50 25.58 5.36
C ALA A 163 -25.73 26.09 6.59
N PRO A 164 -26.41 26.38 7.72
CA PRO A 164 -25.72 26.71 8.96
C PRO A 164 -25.00 25.48 9.52
N ASP A 165 -24.05 25.70 10.42
CA ASP A 165 -23.41 24.61 11.17
C ASP A 165 -24.47 23.80 11.92
N GLY A 166 -24.35 22.48 11.89
CA GLY A 166 -25.36 21.60 12.49
C GLY A 166 -25.13 20.12 12.21
N ALA A 167 -26.16 19.34 12.51
CA ALA A 167 -26.16 17.90 12.32
C ALA A 167 -26.89 17.55 11.02
N TYR A 168 -26.14 16.97 10.07
CA TYR A 168 -26.64 16.59 8.75
C TYR A 168 -26.27 15.15 8.40
N THR A 169 -27.09 14.54 7.56
CA THR A 169 -26.75 13.26 6.91
C THR A 169 -25.85 13.51 5.70
N ILE A 170 -25.28 12.46 5.14
CA ILE A 170 -24.42 12.57 3.94
C ILE A 170 -25.20 12.99 2.67
N VAL A 171 -26.52 12.84 2.66
CA VAL A 171 -27.39 13.18 1.51
C VAL A 171 -28.09 14.52 1.66
N ASP A 172 -28.09 15.12 2.84
CA ASP A 172 -28.68 16.44 3.05
C ASP A 172 -27.94 17.52 2.24
N PRO A 173 -28.63 18.44 1.54
CA PRO A 173 -27.99 19.53 0.85
C PRO A 173 -27.29 20.49 1.83
N ILE A 174 -25.99 20.69 1.65
CA ILE A 174 -25.17 21.60 2.48
C ILE A 174 -24.96 22.92 1.76
N VAL A 175 -24.67 22.88 0.46
CA VAL A 175 -24.40 24.07 -0.36
C VAL A 175 -25.16 23.95 -1.67
N THR A 176 -25.78 25.05 -2.12
CA THR A 176 -26.38 25.16 -3.44
C THR A 176 -25.57 26.13 -4.27
N LEU A 177 -25.15 25.70 -5.45
CA LEU A 177 -24.40 26.51 -6.41
C LEU A 177 -25.28 26.95 -7.57
N GLU A 178 -25.03 28.14 -8.06
CA GLU A 178 -25.44 28.59 -9.40
C GLU A 178 -24.28 28.36 -10.36
N LEU A 179 -24.54 27.55 -11.40
CA LEU A 179 -23.56 27.23 -12.43
C LEU A 179 -23.53 28.31 -13.53
N ALA A 180 -22.51 28.28 -14.39
CA ALA A 180 -22.33 29.23 -15.46
C ALA A 180 -23.49 29.29 -16.48
N ASP A 181 -24.25 28.20 -16.60
CA ASP A 181 -25.44 28.12 -17.46
C ASP A 181 -26.75 28.61 -16.79
N GLY A 182 -26.64 29.13 -15.56
CA GLY A 182 -27.78 29.58 -14.74
C GLY A 182 -28.58 28.46 -14.07
N THR A 183 -28.17 27.21 -14.22
CA THR A 183 -28.79 26.09 -13.48
C THR A 183 -28.25 26.02 -12.05
N THR A 184 -29.01 25.40 -11.15
CA THR A 184 -28.60 25.21 -9.77
C THR A 184 -28.16 23.77 -9.53
N LYS A 185 -27.14 23.58 -8.69
CA LYS A 185 -26.66 22.27 -8.25
C LYS A 185 -26.53 22.22 -6.73
N GLU A 186 -27.19 21.26 -6.11
CA GLU A 186 -27.05 20.99 -4.68
C GLU A 186 -25.85 20.08 -4.44
N LEU A 187 -25.04 20.42 -3.44
CA LEU A 187 -23.92 19.63 -2.97
C LEU A 187 -24.19 19.18 -1.55
N SER A 188 -23.89 17.91 -1.27
CA SER A 188 -23.98 17.30 0.05
C SER A 188 -22.59 16.91 0.56
N LEU A 189 -22.51 16.20 1.68
CA LEU A 189 -21.25 15.70 2.24
C LEU A 189 -20.61 14.61 1.37
N CYS A 190 -21.36 13.98 0.46
CA CYS A 190 -20.84 12.92 -0.39
C CYS A 190 -20.88 13.31 -1.88
N GLN A 191 -20.05 12.62 -2.66
CA GLN A 191 -19.99 12.72 -4.11
C GLN A 191 -19.73 11.33 -4.71
N LYS A 192 -20.11 11.12 -5.96
CA LYS A 192 -19.78 9.91 -6.71
C LYS A 192 -18.61 10.16 -7.65
N TRP A 193 -17.74 9.16 -7.78
CA TRP A 193 -16.62 9.19 -8.71
C TRP A 193 -16.42 7.86 -9.42
N PRO A 194 -16.20 7.83 -10.75
CA PRO A 194 -15.93 6.60 -11.49
C PRO A 194 -14.61 5.97 -11.05
N ILE A 195 -14.62 4.69 -10.71
CA ILE A 195 -13.42 4.01 -10.16
C ILE A 195 -12.27 3.91 -11.16
N ARG A 196 -12.58 3.84 -12.45
CA ARG A 196 -11.56 3.69 -13.51
C ARG A 196 -10.90 4.99 -13.93
N VAL A 197 -11.41 6.12 -13.47
CA VAL A 197 -10.92 7.45 -13.81
C VAL A 197 -10.10 8.00 -12.64
N PRO A 198 -8.81 8.30 -12.83
CA PRO A 198 -8.01 8.95 -11.79
C PRO A 198 -8.62 10.31 -11.40
N ARG A 199 -8.58 10.66 -10.12
CA ARG A 199 -9.03 11.97 -9.67
C ARG A 199 -8.02 13.04 -10.10
N PRO A 200 -8.46 14.16 -10.68
CA PRO A 200 -7.57 15.18 -11.21
C PRO A 200 -6.85 15.94 -10.09
N THR A 201 -5.65 16.39 -10.42
CA THR A 201 -4.79 17.21 -9.56
C THR A 201 -4.22 18.37 -10.38
N LYS A 202 -3.70 19.43 -9.72
CA LYS A 202 -3.04 20.53 -10.42
C LYS A 202 -1.72 20.08 -11.04
N ARG A 203 -0.87 19.44 -10.24
CA ARG A 203 0.42 18.91 -10.70
C ARG A 203 0.94 17.80 -9.79
N ARG A 204 1.86 17.03 -10.34
CA ARG A 204 2.63 16.02 -9.60
C ARG A 204 3.95 16.66 -9.14
N PHE A 205 4.29 16.44 -7.87
CA PHE A 205 5.60 16.80 -7.34
C PHE A 205 6.60 15.64 -7.54
N PRO A 206 7.91 15.96 -7.65
CA PRO A 206 8.94 14.94 -7.58
C PRO A 206 8.99 14.32 -6.17
N ALA A 207 9.49 13.10 -6.09
CA ALA A 207 9.72 12.43 -4.82
C ALA A 207 10.77 13.21 -4.00
N SER A 208 10.43 13.63 -2.79
CA SER A 208 11.30 14.47 -1.96
C SER A 208 11.26 14.14 -0.47
N LYS A 209 10.26 13.40 -0.02
CA LYS A 209 10.07 13.02 1.39
C LYS A 209 9.93 11.50 1.48
N PRO A 210 10.65 10.81 2.37
CA PRO A 210 10.46 9.38 2.57
C PRO A 210 9.17 9.08 3.31
N LEU A 211 8.57 7.92 3.02
CA LEU A 211 7.57 7.29 3.86
C LEU A 211 8.34 6.47 4.92
N ILE A 212 8.33 6.95 6.15
CA ILE A 212 9.05 6.28 7.24
C ILE A 212 8.22 5.11 7.76
N THR A 213 8.82 3.93 7.78
CA THR A 213 8.13 2.68 8.12
C THR A 213 8.47 2.15 9.50
N GLY A 214 9.55 2.63 10.12
CA GLY A 214 10.10 2.08 11.35
C GLY A 214 10.84 0.75 11.16
N GLN A 215 10.91 0.24 9.94
CA GLN A 215 11.66 -0.96 9.57
C GLN A 215 13.06 -0.56 9.08
N ARG A 216 14.11 -0.98 9.80
CA ARG A 216 15.50 -0.57 9.51
C ARG A 216 15.91 -0.84 8.07
N ILE A 217 15.66 -2.04 7.58
CA ILE A 217 16.04 -2.42 6.21
C ILE A 217 15.36 -1.55 5.15
N LEU A 218 14.10 -1.15 5.38
CA LEU A 218 13.36 -0.31 4.45
C LEU A 218 13.82 1.14 4.54
N ASP A 219 13.81 1.71 5.74
CA ASP A 219 14.08 3.14 5.92
C ASP A 219 15.52 3.52 5.57
N THR A 220 16.48 2.59 5.69
CA THR A 220 17.90 2.85 5.44
C THR A 220 18.39 2.32 4.10
N LEU A 221 18.14 1.04 3.79
CA LEU A 221 18.70 0.42 2.59
C LEU A 221 17.82 0.61 1.36
N PHE A 222 16.50 0.48 1.52
CA PHE A 222 15.55 0.49 0.41
C PHE A 222 14.36 1.40 0.66
N PRO A 223 14.58 2.72 0.89
CA PRO A 223 13.52 3.64 1.24
C PRO A 223 12.51 3.83 0.11
N ILE A 224 11.25 4.01 0.49
CA ILE A 224 10.18 4.46 -0.38
C ILE A 224 9.87 5.92 -0.11
N ALA A 225 9.54 6.68 -1.15
CA ALA A 225 9.08 8.05 -0.99
C ALA A 225 7.58 8.09 -0.67
N LYS A 226 7.11 9.14 -0.01
CA LYS A 226 5.68 9.47 0.01
C LYS A 226 5.20 9.73 -1.41
N GLY A 227 4.13 9.07 -1.79
CA GLY A 227 3.68 9.03 -3.19
C GLY A 227 4.47 8.05 -4.06
N GLY A 228 5.30 7.20 -3.48
CA GLY A 228 6.10 6.21 -4.17
C GLY A 228 5.39 4.89 -4.43
N THR A 229 6.07 4.03 -5.18
CA THR A 229 5.61 2.69 -5.53
C THR A 229 6.60 1.64 -5.07
N ALA A 230 6.10 0.59 -4.42
CA ALA A 230 6.90 -0.55 -4.00
C ALA A 230 6.19 -1.87 -4.31
N ALA A 231 6.97 -2.89 -4.61
CA ALA A 231 6.50 -4.26 -4.68
C ALA A 231 7.14 -5.11 -3.58
N VAL A 232 6.35 -5.99 -2.99
CA VAL A 232 6.78 -6.99 -2.00
C VAL A 232 6.55 -8.38 -2.59
N PRO A 233 7.42 -8.87 -3.47
CA PRO A 233 7.29 -10.19 -4.02
C PRO A 233 7.86 -11.25 -3.08
N GLY A 234 7.15 -12.35 -2.96
CA GLY A 234 7.61 -13.48 -2.15
C GLY A 234 6.70 -14.70 -2.26
N GLY A 235 7.28 -15.87 -2.12
CA GLY A 235 6.53 -17.12 -2.07
C GLY A 235 5.64 -17.22 -0.82
N PHE A 236 4.86 -18.29 -0.76
CA PHE A 236 4.04 -18.59 0.42
C PHE A 236 4.91 -18.72 1.68
N GLY A 237 4.45 -18.14 2.79
CA GLY A 237 5.12 -18.23 4.09
C GLY A 237 6.37 -17.35 4.27
N THR A 238 6.68 -16.46 3.33
CA THR A 238 7.83 -15.54 3.43
C THR A 238 7.54 -14.26 4.20
N GLY A 239 6.29 -14.03 4.64
CA GLY A 239 5.91 -12.89 5.46
C GLY A 239 5.46 -11.65 4.68
N LYS A 240 4.92 -11.80 3.46
CA LYS A 240 4.36 -10.67 2.69
C LYS A 240 3.33 -9.87 3.48
N THR A 241 2.29 -10.53 3.92
CA THR A 241 1.19 -9.93 4.67
C THR A 241 1.69 -9.29 5.96
N MET A 242 2.57 -9.97 6.71
CA MET A 242 3.17 -9.41 7.94
C MET A 242 4.01 -8.16 7.67
N THR A 243 4.75 -8.12 6.57
CA THR A 243 5.51 -6.93 6.16
C THR A 243 4.57 -5.76 5.91
N GLN A 244 3.47 -5.98 5.18
CA GLN A 244 2.47 -4.94 4.91
C GLN A 244 1.75 -4.49 6.19
N HIS A 245 1.43 -5.41 7.12
CA HIS A 245 0.83 -5.07 8.41
C HIS A 245 1.76 -4.20 9.27
N GLN A 246 3.05 -4.52 9.32
CA GLN A 246 4.03 -3.70 10.03
C GLN A 246 4.12 -2.29 9.44
N ILE A 247 4.13 -2.17 8.11
CA ILE A 247 4.13 -0.86 7.44
C ILE A 247 2.83 -0.12 7.73
N ALA A 248 1.68 -0.77 7.64
CA ALA A 248 0.38 -0.17 7.92
C ALA A 248 0.30 0.37 9.36
N LYS A 249 0.79 -0.40 10.33
CA LYS A 249 0.75 -0.03 11.74
C LYS A 249 1.70 1.13 12.09
N TRP A 250 2.93 1.09 11.59
CA TRP A 250 4.01 1.93 12.06
C TRP A 250 4.43 3.05 11.11
N SER A 251 4.00 3.02 9.84
CA SER A 251 4.36 4.07 8.89
C SER A 251 3.81 5.43 9.31
N ASP A 252 4.44 6.47 8.82
CA ASP A 252 4.00 7.85 9.05
C ASP A 252 2.91 8.31 8.07
N ALA A 253 2.28 7.40 7.33
CA ALA A 253 1.08 7.67 6.57
C ALA A 253 -0.10 8.06 7.50
N ASP A 254 -0.93 9.00 7.04
CA ASP A 254 -2.10 9.43 7.80
C ASP A 254 -3.24 8.43 7.72
N ILE A 255 -3.43 7.86 6.53
CA ILE A 255 -4.55 6.95 6.22
C ILE A 255 -4.01 5.71 5.50
N ILE A 256 -4.57 4.56 5.84
CA ILE A 256 -4.28 3.28 5.22
C ILE A 256 -5.52 2.78 4.48
N ILE A 257 -5.34 2.41 3.22
CA ILE A 257 -6.31 1.66 2.45
C ILE A 257 -5.74 0.26 2.22
N TYR A 258 -6.33 -0.74 2.85
CA TYR A 258 -5.91 -2.13 2.69
C TYR A 258 -6.85 -2.85 1.72
N ILE A 259 -6.29 -3.42 0.65
CA ILE A 259 -7.04 -4.13 -0.38
C ILE A 259 -6.65 -5.60 -0.33
N GLY A 260 -7.52 -6.43 0.23
CA GLY A 260 -7.43 -7.88 0.15
C GLY A 260 -8.04 -8.36 -1.17
N CYS A 261 -7.21 -8.58 -2.18
CA CYS A 261 -7.64 -8.97 -3.51
C CYS A 261 -7.39 -10.46 -3.75
N GLY A 262 -8.43 -11.26 -3.70
CA GLY A 262 -8.37 -12.68 -4.02
C GLY A 262 -7.69 -13.56 -2.96
N GLU A 263 -7.46 -13.03 -1.77
CA GLU A 263 -6.90 -13.80 -0.67
C GLU A 263 -7.90 -14.81 -0.09
N ARG A 264 -7.41 -15.78 0.66
CA ARG A 264 -8.28 -16.80 1.27
C ARG A 264 -9.13 -16.18 2.37
N GLY A 265 -10.36 -16.67 2.52
CA GLY A 265 -11.29 -16.16 3.52
C GLY A 265 -10.75 -16.18 4.95
N ASN A 266 -10.02 -17.25 5.34
CA ASN A 266 -9.40 -17.35 6.66
C ASN A 266 -8.25 -16.36 6.87
N GLU A 267 -7.43 -16.10 5.85
CA GLU A 267 -6.37 -15.08 5.90
C GLU A 267 -6.98 -13.69 6.02
N MET A 268 -8.05 -13.42 5.27
CA MET A 268 -8.77 -12.15 5.34
C MET A 268 -9.44 -11.94 6.70
N THR A 269 -10.01 -12.98 7.30
CA THR A 269 -10.58 -12.91 8.66
C THR A 269 -9.50 -12.55 9.68
N GLN A 270 -8.31 -13.17 9.58
CA GLN A 270 -7.18 -12.85 10.45
C GLN A 270 -6.76 -11.39 10.31
N VAL A 271 -6.67 -10.87 9.07
CA VAL A 271 -6.38 -9.45 8.82
C VAL A 271 -7.41 -8.54 9.50
N LEU A 272 -8.69 -8.87 9.38
CA LEU A 272 -9.78 -8.09 9.97
C LEU A 272 -9.71 -8.08 11.50
N GLU A 273 -9.43 -9.23 12.12
CA GLU A 273 -9.25 -9.37 13.57
C GLU A 273 -8.03 -8.57 14.04
N GLU A 274 -6.88 -8.75 13.40
CA GLU A 274 -5.65 -8.03 13.74
C GLU A 274 -5.82 -6.51 13.62
N PHE A 275 -6.39 -6.00 12.53
CA PHE A 275 -6.63 -4.56 12.37
C PHE A 275 -7.66 -4.01 13.35
N GLY A 276 -8.64 -4.82 13.75
CA GLY A 276 -9.63 -4.46 14.77
C GLY A 276 -9.03 -4.34 16.18
N GLU A 277 -8.02 -5.15 16.49
CA GLU A 277 -7.36 -5.18 17.80
C GLU A 277 -6.16 -4.22 17.90
N LEU A 278 -5.53 -3.89 16.75
CA LEU A 278 -4.37 -3.02 16.72
C LEU A 278 -4.73 -1.58 17.15
N VAL A 279 -3.86 -1.04 17.97
CA VAL A 279 -3.92 0.36 18.40
C VAL A 279 -2.86 1.15 17.62
N ASP A 280 -3.27 2.29 17.08
CA ASP A 280 -2.35 3.22 16.42
C ASP A 280 -1.41 3.83 17.47
N PRO A 281 -0.10 3.57 17.36
CA PRO A 281 0.86 4.04 18.37
C PRO A 281 1.00 5.56 18.43
N LYS A 282 0.57 6.28 17.38
CA LYS A 282 0.65 7.74 17.32
C LYS A 282 -0.49 8.42 18.05
N THR A 283 -1.68 7.86 17.96
CA THR A 283 -2.90 8.49 18.47
C THR A 283 -3.48 7.79 19.70
N GLY A 284 -3.09 6.54 19.97
CA GLY A 284 -3.66 5.71 21.04
C GLY A 284 -5.09 5.21 20.72
N HIS A 285 -5.61 5.50 19.53
CA HIS A 285 -6.92 5.03 19.08
C HIS A 285 -6.80 3.74 18.26
N PRO A 286 -7.88 2.98 18.04
CA PRO A 286 -7.85 1.82 17.14
C PRO A 286 -7.30 2.18 15.76
N LEU A 287 -6.46 1.32 15.19
CA LEU A 287 -5.87 1.53 13.87
C LEU A 287 -6.95 1.67 12.78
N MET A 288 -8.09 1.00 12.94
CA MET A 288 -9.23 1.12 12.05
C MET A 288 -9.78 2.55 11.91
N ASN A 289 -9.56 3.42 12.90
CA ASN A 289 -9.98 4.83 12.83
C ASN A 289 -9.33 5.61 11.69
N ARG A 290 -8.19 5.14 11.20
CA ARG A 290 -7.50 5.71 10.03
C ARG A 290 -7.37 4.71 8.86
N THR A 291 -8.15 3.65 8.88
CA THR A 291 -8.06 2.56 7.91
C THR A 291 -9.43 2.29 7.27
N ALA A 292 -9.42 2.04 5.96
CA ALA A 292 -10.53 1.40 5.25
C ALA A 292 -10.04 0.09 4.65
N LEU A 293 -10.84 -0.96 4.77
CA LEU A 293 -10.53 -2.30 4.25
C LEU A 293 -11.44 -2.62 3.08
N ILE A 294 -10.85 -3.16 2.01
CA ILE A 294 -11.58 -3.74 0.89
C ILE A 294 -11.26 -5.23 0.88
N ALA A 295 -12.27 -6.04 1.13
CA ALA A 295 -12.15 -7.50 1.21
C ALA A 295 -12.88 -8.16 0.05
N ASN A 296 -12.13 -8.62 -0.94
CA ASN A 296 -12.63 -9.50 -1.99
C ASN A 296 -11.87 -10.82 -1.92
N THR A 297 -12.49 -11.82 -1.31
CA THR A 297 -11.88 -13.15 -1.11
C THR A 297 -11.90 -13.98 -2.40
N SER A 298 -11.12 -15.06 -2.42
CA SER A 298 -10.95 -15.93 -3.59
C SER A 298 -12.23 -16.63 -4.06
N ASN A 299 -13.23 -16.76 -3.19
CA ASN A 299 -14.55 -17.33 -3.49
C ASN A 299 -15.59 -16.31 -3.93
N MET A 300 -15.25 -15.01 -3.90
CA MET A 300 -16.11 -13.95 -4.41
C MET A 300 -15.99 -13.82 -5.95
N PRO A 301 -16.95 -13.17 -6.63
CA PRO A 301 -16.96 -13.05 -8.07
C PRO A 301 -15.70 -12.40 -8.64
N VAL A 302 -15.22 -12.93 -9.77
CA VAL A 302 -13.97 -12.51 -10.43
C VAL A 302 -14.01 -11.04 -10.86
N ALA A 303 -15.14 -10.59 -11.41
CA ALA A 303 -15.28 -9.20 -11.86
C ALA A 303 -15.18 -8.21 -10.68
N ALA A 304 -15.77 -8.54 -9.52
CA ALA A 304 -15.62 -7.74 -8.31
C ALA A 304 -14.17 -7.72 -7.79
N ARG A 305 -13.43 -8.83 -7.95
CA ARG A 305 -12.01 -8.89 -7.64
C ARG A 305 -11.20 -7.95 -8.53
N GLU A 306 -11.50 -7.92 -9.82
CA GLU A 306 -10.86 -6.98 -10.75
C GLU A 306 -11.16 -5.52 -10.38
N ALA A 307 -12.39 -5.20 -9.99
CA ALA A 307 -12.80 -3.86 -9.60
C ALA A 307 -12.21 -3.40 -8.26
N SER A 308 -11.93 -4.31 -7.33
CA SER A 308 -11.50 -4.00 -5.96
C SER A 308 -10.27 -3.09 -5.88
N ILE A 309 -9.32 -3.28 -6.78
CA ILE A 309 -8.10 -2.47 -6.90
C ILE A 309 -8.46 -1.00 -7.22
N TYR A 310 -9.35 -0.78 -8.17
CA TYR A 310 -9.78 0.58 -8.56
C TYR A 310 -10.63 1.25 -7.50
N THR A 311 -11.45 0.50 -6.81
CA THR A 311 -12.22 0.97 -5.64
C THR A 311 -11.26 1.53 -4.59
N GLY A 312 -10.26 0.75 -4.19
CA GLY A 312 -9.26 1.19 -3.22
C GLY A 312 -8.45 2.39 -3.66
N LEU A 313 -8.05 2.44 -4.93
CA LEU A 313 -7.35 3.60 -5.50
C LEU A 313 -8.19 4.87 -5.40
N THR A 314 -9.47 4.79 -5.74
CA THR A 314 -10.36 5.95 -5.74
C THR A 314 -10.60 6.47 -4.33
N LEU A 315 -10.79 5.58 -3.35
CA LEU A 315 -10.88 5.96 -1.94
C LEU A 315 -9.59 6.66 -1.46
N ALA A 316 -8.43 6.12 -1.82
CA ALA A 316 -7.15 6.71 -1.47
C ALA A 316 -6.94 8.10 -2.08
N GLU A 317 -7.27 8.27 -3.35
CA GLU A 317 -7.19 9.56 -4.04
C GLU A 317 -8.14 10.60 -3.44
N TYR A 318 -9.30 10.19 -2.96
CA TYR A 318 -10.25 11.09 -2.30
C TYR A 318 -9.66 11.68 -1.00
N TYR A 319 -9.04 10.86 -0.16
CA TYR A 319 -8.37 11.35 1.06
C TYR A 319 -7.09 12.13 0.75
N ARG A 320 -6.37 11.77 -0.30
CA ARG A 320 -5.25 12.59 -0.82
C ARG A 320 -5.72 14.01 -1.15
N ASP A 321 -6.86 14.15 -1.80
CA ASP A 321 -7.42 15.46 -2.18
C ASP A 321 -7.75 16.33 -0.96
N MET A 322 -7.95 15.75 0.21
CA MET A 322 -8.07 16.47 1.49
C MET A 322 -6.74 16.94 2.06
N GLY A 323 -5.61 16.55 1.48
CA GLY A 323 -4.27 16.89 1.95
C GLY A 323 -3.61 15.82 2.83
N TYR A 324 -4.15 14.60 2.88
CA TYR A 324 -3.57 13.48 3.64
C TYR A 324 -2.53 12.70 2.83
N ASP A 325 -1.58 12.10 3.55
CA ASP A 325 -0.67 11.09 3.03
C ASP A 325 -1.31 9.71 3.21
N VAL A 326 -1.69 9.09 2.08
CA VAL A 326 -2.37 7.80 2.07
C VAL A 326 -1.42 6.72 1.61
N ALA A 327 -1.42 5.57 2.28
CA ALA A 327 -0.71 4.38 1.84
C ALA A 327 -1.72 3.28 1.47
N ILE A 328 -1.55 2.70 0.29
CA ILE A 328 -2.32 1.53 -0.17
C ILE A 328 -1.47 0.28 0.04
N MET A 329 -2.05 -0.70 0.72
CA MET A 329 -1.53 -2.05 0.83
C MET A 329 -2.40 -2.97 -0.03
N ALA A 330 -1.89 -3.43 -1.17
CA ALA A 330 -2.61 -4.35 -2.05
C ALA A 330 -2.07 -5.78 -1.86
N ASP A 331 -2.89 -6.68 -1.36
CA ASP A 331 -2.54 -8.08 -1.13
C ASP A 331 -3.59 -9.00 -1.79
N SER A 332 -3.33 -9.57 -2.97
CA SER A 332 -2.12 -9.40 -3.77
C SER A 332 -2.45 -9.00 -5.21
N THR A 333 -1.53 -8.30 -5.85
CA THR A 333 -1.67 -7.93 -7.27
C THR A 333 -1.60 -9.15 -8.20
N SER A 334 -0.99 -10.25 -7.77
CA SER A 334 -1.01 -11.53 -8.51
C SER A 334 -2.42 -12.09 -8.65
N ARG A 335 -3.24 -12.00 -7.61
CA ARG A 335 -4.63 -12.44 -7.65
C ARG A 335 -5.51 -11.54 -8.52
N TRP A 336 -5.19 -10.26 -8.57
CA TRP A 336 -5.80 -9.34 -9.52
C TRP A 336 -5.43 -9.70 -10.97
N ALA A 337 -4.17 -10.00 -11.25
CA ALA A 337 -3.73 -10.46 -12.56
C ALA A 337 -4.39 -11.79 -12.97
N GLU A 338 -4.57 -12.73 -12.04
CA GLU A 338 -5.35 -13.96 -12.26
C GLU A 338 -6.81 -13.65 -12.63
N ALA A 339 -7.44 -12.65 -12.00
CA ALA A 339 -8.78 -12.22 -12.37
C ALA A 339 -8.82 -11.66 -13.80
N LEU A 340 -7.83 -10.86 -14.21
CA LEU A 340 -7.70 -10.39 -15.59
C LEU A 340 -7.52 -11.57 -16.57
N ARG A 341 -6.73 -12.57 -16.22
CA ARG A 341 -6.53 -13.77 -17.03
C ARG A 341 -7.83 -14.56 -17.20
N GLU A 342 -8.60 -14.75 -16.14
CA GLU A 342 -9.88 -15.46 -16.20
C GLU A 342 -10.90 -14.69 -17.05
N LEU A 343 -11.03 -13.38 -16.88
CA LEU A 343 -11.94 -12.56 -17.68
C LEU A 343 -11.56 -12.56 -19.15
N SER A 344 -10.27 -12.40 -19.49
CA SER A 344 -9.81 -12.44 -20.88
C SER A 344 -10.05 -13.81 -21.54
N GLY A 345 -9.88 -14.90 -20.78
CA GLY A 345 -10.20 -16.26 -21.25
C GLY A 345 -11.70 -16.44 -21.55
N ARG A 346 -12.59 -15.86 -20.73
CA ARG A 346 -14.03 -15.85 -20.95
C ARG A 346 -14.45 -15.02 -22.16
N LEU A 347 -13.68 -13.99 -22.47
CA LEU A 347 -13.86 -13.12 -23.65
C LEU A 347 -13.24 -13.72 -24.92
N GLU A 348 -12.60 -14.88 -24.80
CA GLU A 348 -11.90 -15.55 -25.91
C GLU A 348 -10.81 -14.64 -26.55
N GLU A 349 -10.19 -13.79 -25.75
CA GLU A 349 -9.07 -12.95 -26.19
C GLU A 349 -7.81 -13.81 -26.39
N MET A 350 -6.99 -13.42 -27.35
CA MET A 350 -5.74 -14.15 -27.58
C MET A 350 -4.79 -14.01 -26.37
N PRO A 351 -4.41 -15.11 -25.74
CA PRO A 351 -3.51 -15.08 -24.60
C PRO A 351 -2.08 -14.71 -25.01
N ALA A 352 -1.39 -13.98 -24.13
CA ALA A 352 0.04 -13.74 -24.20
C ALA A 352 0.79 -14.75 -23.32
N GLU A 353 1.93 -14.35 -22.76
CA GLU A 353 2.79 -15.17 -21.91
C GLU A 353 2.02 -15.77 -20.71
N GLU A 354 2.17 -17.06 -20.49
CA GLU A 354 1.51 -17.85 -19.41
C GLU A 354 -0.02 -17.69 -19.35
N GLY A 355 -0.66 -17.36 -20.46
CA GLY A 355 -2.11 -17.21 -20.55
C GLY A 355 -2.64 -15.88 -20.05
N PHE A 356 -1.79 -14.94 -19.66
CA PHE A 356 -2.22 -13.59 -19.28
C PHE A 356 -2.62 -12.79 -20.51
N PRO A 357 -3.51 -11.78 -20.35
CA PRO A 357 -3.86 -10.90 -21.47
C PRO A 357 -2.66 -10.04 -21.89
N ALA A 358 -2.58 -9.69 -23.17
CA ALA A 358 -1.52 -8.85 -23.73
C ALA A 358 -1.45 -7.46 -23.06
N TYR A 359 -2.54 -7.00 -22.46
CA TYR A 359 -2.62 -5.71 -21.78
C TYR A 359 -2.28 -5.78 -20.26
N LEU A 360 -1.74 -6.90 -19.76
CA LEU A 360 -1.36 -7.01 -18.34
C LEU A 360 -0.39 -5.90 -17.93
N ALA A 361 0.65 -5.65 -18.74
CA ALA A 361 1.64 -4.61 -18.47
C ALA A 361 1.01 -3.21 -18.37
N SER A 362 0.13 -2.86 -19.32
CA SER A 362 -0.55 -1.54 -19.30
C SER A 362 -1.51 -1.39 -18.13
N ARG A 363 -2.16 -2.45 -17.68
CA ARG A 363 -3.02 -2.43 -16.49
C ARG A 363 -2.22 -2.22 -15.21
N LEU A 364 -1.09 -2.91 -15.06
CA LEU A 364 -0.18 -2.72 -13.94
C LEU A 364 0.42 -1.31 -13.92
N SER A 365 0.84 -0.80 -15.09
CA SER A 365 1.31 0.58 -15.23
C SER A 365 0.25 1.58 -14.77
N ALA A 366 -0.97 1.47 -15.28
CA ALA A 366 -2.08 2.35 -14.92
C ALA A 366 -2.40 2.32 -13.41
N PHE A 367 -2.27 1.16 -12.78
CA PHE A 367 -2.43 1.01 -11.33
C PHE A 367 -1.36 1.79 -10.56
N TYR A 368 -0.08 1.54 -10.84
CA TYR A 368 1.02 2.19 -10.12
C TYR A 368 1.18 3.67 -10.46
N GLU A 369 0.79 4.11 -11.65
CA GLU A 369 0.83 5.53 -12.05
C GLU A 369 -0.15 6.42 -11.26
N ARG A 370 -1.15 5.85 -10.62
CA ARG A 370 -2.06 6.59 -9.73
C ARG A 370 -1.41 6.97 -8.40
N ALA A 371 -0.28 6.39 -8.04
CA ALA A 371 0.55 6.85 -6.93
C ALA A 371 1.24 8.17 -7.28
N GLY A 372 1.48 8.99 -6.28
CA GLY A 372 2.26 10.22 -6.43
C GLY A 372 2.03 11.19 -5.30
N MET A 373 2.96 12.12 -5.15
CA MET A 373 2.77 13.32 -4.35
C MET A 373 2.23 14.42 -5.25
N MET A 374 1.07 14.97 -4.88
CA MET A 374 0.29 15.86 -5.74
C MET A 374 0.02 17.20 -5.07
N GLU A 375 -0.03 18.23 -5.88
CA GLU A 375 -0.74 19.46 -5.54
C GLU A 375 -2.21 19.26 -5.92
N ASN A 376 -3.09 19.25 -4.92
CA ASN A 376 -4.52 19.04 -5.10
C ASN A 376 -5.18 20.26 -5.73
N LEU A 377 -6.40 20.10 -6.24
CA LEU A 377 -7.15 21.20 -6.84
C LEU A 377 -7.38 22.38 -5.88
N ASN A 378 -7.48 22.11 -4.58
CA ASN A 378 -7.60 23.14 -3.53
C ASN A 378 -6.26 23.75 -3.09
N GLY A 379 -5.15 23.38 -3.71
CA GLY A 379 -3.82 23.91 -3.40
C GLY A 379 -3.10 23.21 -2.23
N THR A 380 -3.71 22.23 -1.57
CA THR A 380 -3.05 21.42 -0.55
C THR A 380 -2.13 20.37 -1.18
N GLU A 381 -1.16 19.88 -0.41
CA GLU A 381 -0.32 18.73 -0.80
C GLU A 381 -0.91 17.47 -0.19
N GLY A 382 -0.95 16.40 -0.96
CA GLY A 382 -1.33 15.08 -0.52
C GLY A 382 -0.63 14.00 -1.33
N SER A 383 -0.54 12.79 -0.80
CA SER A 383 0.14 11.69 -1.48
C SER A 383 -0.65 10.39 -1.42
N VAL A 384 -0.45 9.56 -2.45
CA VAL A 384 -0.85 8.16 -2.48
C VAL A 384 0.40 7.33 -2.74
N SER A 385 0.80 6.53 -1.76
CA SER A 385 1.87 5.55 -1.88
C SER A 385 1.26 4.17 -2.08
N ILE A 386 1.77 3.38 -3.03
CA ILE A 386 1.25 2.04 -3.34
C ILE A 386 2.30 0.99 -3.00
N ILE A 387 1.94 0.05 -2.15
CA ILE A 387 2.75 -1.11 -1.79
C ILE A 387 1.98 -2.36 -2.20
N GLY A 388 2.40 -2.98 -3.30
CA GLY A 388 1.76 -4.15 -3.86
C GLY A 388 2.48 -5.43 -3.50
N ALA A 389 1.79 -6.36 -2.84
CA ALA A 389 2.30 -7.71 -2.66
C ALA A 389 2.18 -8.49 -3.97
N VAL A 390 3.20 -9.24 -4.30
CA VAL A 390 3.24 -10.14 -5.46
C VAL A 390 3.50 -11.55 -4.96
N SER A 391 2.74 -12.52 -5.47
CA SER A 391 2.81 -13.92 -5.06
C SER A 391 3.29 -14.81 -6.22
N PRO A 392 4.58 -14.75 -6.59
CA PRO A 392 5.10 -15.56 -7.68
C PRO A 392 5.04 -17.05 -7.34
N GLN A 393 4.59 -17.85 -8.29
CA GLN A 393 4.52 -19.31 -8.12
C GLN A 393 5.93 -19.86 -7.88
N GLY A 394 6.07 -20.73 -6.88
CA GLY A 394 7.38 -21.29 -6.52
C GLY A 394 8.39 -20.28 -5.96
N GLY A 395 8.07 -18.99 -5.91
CA GLY A 395 9.01 -17.91 -5.58
C GLY A 395 9.88 -17.49 -6.76
N ASP A 396 9.47 -17.81 -7.97
CA ASP A 396 10.18 -17.45 -9.20
C ASP A 396 9.85 -16.00 -9.61
N PHE A 397 10.82 -15.10 -9.49
CA PHE A 397 10.67 -13.69 -9.85
C PHE A 397 10.73 -13.43 -11.36
N SER A 398 10.89 -14.45 -12.19
CA SER A 398 10.85 -14.34 -13.66
C SER A 398 9.44 -14.50 -14.24
N GLU A 399 8.44 -14.81 -13.43
CA GLU A 399 7.06 -14.92 -13.90
C GLU A 399 6.47 -13.57 -14.37
N PRO A 400 5.48 -13.57 -15.29
CA PRO A 400 5.04 -12.36 -15.99
C PRO A 400 4.57 -11.22 -15.09
N VAL A 401 3.85 -11.51 -13.99
CA VAL A 401 3.32 -10.46 -13.10
C VAL A 401 4.46 -9.76 -12.38
N THR A 402 5.42 -10.52 -11.83
CA THR A 402 6.60 -9.95 -11.14
C THR A 402 7.49 -9.19 -12.11
N MET A 403 7.75 -9.74 -13.29
CA MET A 403 8.58 -9.09 -14.31
C MET A 403 7.98 -7.78 -14.80
N ASN A 404 6.67 -7.74 -15.03
CA ASN A 404 6.01 -6.49 -15.42
C ASN A 404 5.96 -5.51 -14.24
N THR A 405 5.70 -5.98 -13.02
CA THR A 405 5.69 -5.12 -11.83
C THR A 405 7.03 -4.42 -11.64
N LYS A 406 8.16 -5.12 -11.81
CA LYS A 406 9.50 -4.52 -11.74
C LYS A 406 9.72 -3.31 -12.66
N ARG A 407 9.01 -3.25 -13.77
CA ARG A 407 9.13 -2.12 -14.72
C ARG A 407 8.48 -0.83 -14.21
N PHE A 408 7.50 -0.94 -13.31
CA PHE A 408 6.65 0.19 -12.90
C PHE A 408 6.86 0.63 -11.47
N VAL A 409 7.40 -0.26 -10.62
CA VAL A 409 7.74 0.10 -9.24
C VAL A 409 9.17 0.61 -9.15
N ARG A 410 9.40 1.60 -8.29
CA ARG A 410 10.74 2.14 -8.02
C ARG A 410 11.39 1.50 -6.79
N CYS A 411 10.62 0.79 -5.96
CA CYS A 411 11.14 -0.04 -4.88
C CYS A 411 10.75 -1.50 -5.11
N PHE A 412 11.68 -2.40 -4.85
CA PHE A 412 11.47 -3.84 -4.92
C PHE A 412 12.05 -4.49 -3.67
N TRP A 413 11.19 -5.05 -2.83
CA TRP A 413 11.54 -5.68 -1.56
C TRP A 413 11.35 -7.19 -1.67
N GLY A 414 12.32 -7.86 -2.28
CA GLY A 414 12.26 -9.29 -2.56
C GLY A 414 12.35 -10.12 -1.28
N LEU A 415 11.31 -10.89 -0.97
CA LEU A 415 11.30 -11.81 0.16
C LEU A 415 11.95 -13.14 -0.22
N ASP A 416 12.82 -13.62 0.64
CA ASP A 416 13.61 -14.83 0.45
C ASP A 416 13.16 -15.95 1.38
N LYS A 417 12.95 -17.15 0.82
CA LYS A 417 12.53 -18.33 1.58
C LYS A 417 13.60 -18.81 2.56
N SER A 418 14.87 -18.71 2.20
CA SER A 418 15.97 -19.16 3.06
C SER A 418 16.08 -18.31 4.31
N LEU A 419 15.88 -17.00 4.19
CA LEU A 419 15.80 -16.09 5.33
C LEU A 419 14.59 -16.39 6.22
N ALA A 420 13.44 -16.66 5.63
CA ALA A 420 12.24 -17.02 6.37
C ALA A 420 12.41 -18.35 7.14
N TYR A 421 12.99 -19.36 6.52
CA TYR A 421 13.30 -20.62 7.18
C TYR A 421 14.34 -20.48 8.30
N ALA A 422 15.31 -19.57 8.14
CA ALA A 422 16.26 -19.20 9.18
C ALA A 422 15.65 -18.31 10.28
N ARG A 423 14.35 -18.00 10.21
CA ARG A 423 13.64 -17.06 11.10
C ARG A 423 14.26 -15.66 11.14
N HIS A 424 14.86 -15.26 10.04
CA HIS A 424 15.34 -13.90 9.83
C HIS A 424 14.20 -13.06 9.24
N PHE A 425 13.58 -12.22 10.06
CA PHE A 425 12.49 -11.34 9.66
C PHE A 425 12.87 -9.87 9.89
N PRO A 426 12.40 -8.95 9.03
CA PRO A 426 11.72 -9.23 7.76
C PRO A 426 12.64 -10.02 6.80
N ALA A 427 12.08 -10.96 6.06
CA ALA A 427 12.83 -11.83 5.17
C ALA A 427 13.21 -11.15 3.83
N ILE A 428 13.45 -9.86 3.85
CA ILE A 428 13.80 -9.04 2.70
C ILE A 428 15.29 -9.27 2.39
N HIS A 429 15.56 -9.76 1.18
CA HIS A 429 16.92 -10.07 0.77
C HIS A 429 17.63 -8.82 0.25
N TRP A 430 18.71 -8.44 0.90
CA TRP A 430 19.43 -7.18 0.64
C TRP A 430 20.18 -7.11 -0.69
N LEU A 431 20.46 -8.25 -1.35
CA LEU A 431 21.11 -8.26 -2.66
C LEU A 431 20.12 -8.28 -3.84
N THR A 432 18.90 -8.75 -3.63
CA THR A 432 17.88 -8.82 -4.68
C THR A 432 16.91 -7.64 -4.63
N SER A 433 16.88 -6.93 -3.51
CA SER A 433 16.04 -5.75 -3.31
C SER A 433 16.74 -4.48 -3.77
N TYR A 434 15.96 -3.47 -4.15
CA TYR A 434 16.48 -2.16 -4.54
C TYR A 434 15.47 -1.04 -4.25
N SER A 435 15.97 0.19 -4.21
CA SER A 435 15.19 1.41 -4.23
C SER A 435 15.84 2.42 -5.18
N GLU A 436 15.08 2.92 -6.13
CA GLU A 436 15.50 3.99 -7.04
C GLU A 436 15.28 5.38 -6.44
N TYR A 437 14.69 5.47 -5.24
CA TYR A 437 14.43 6.74 -4.55
C TYR A 437 15.63 7.31 -3.79
N LEU A 438 16.72 6.58 -3.64
CA LEU A 438 17.85 6.99 -2.81
C LEU A 438 18.40 8.37 -3.16
N ASN A 439 18.61 8.65 -4.45
CA ASN A 439 19.13 9.94 -4.89
C ASN A 439 18.13 11.07 -4.65
N ASP A 440 16.85 10.83 -4.87
CA ASP A 440 15.78 11.81 -4.67
C ASP A 440 15.58 12.14 -3.19
N LEU A 441 15.77 11.15 -2.30
CA LEU A 441 15.56 11.27 -0.86
C LEU A 441 16.84 11.67 -0.11
N ALA A 442 18.02 11.56 -0.71
CA ALA A 442 19.29 11.89 -0.06
C ALA A 442 19.33 13.29 0.59
N PRO A 443 18.86 14.37 -0.06
CA PRO A 443 18.81 15.69 0.55
C PRO A 443 17.96 15.73 1.83
N TRP A 444 16.84 15.00 1.84
CA TRP A 444 15.99 14.92 3.02
C TRP A 444 16.70 14.23 4.20
N TYR A 445 17.32 13.07 3.98
CA TYR A 445 18.07 12.35 5.00
C TYR A 445 19.25 13.17 5.54
N GLN A 446 19.96 13.87 4.66
CA GLN A 446 21.09 14.72 5.04
C GLN A 446 20.67 15.89 5.94
N THR A 447 19.47 16.43 5.70
CA THR A 447 18.95 17.59 6.44
C THR A 447 18.26 17.19 7.74
N HIS A 448 17.51 16.09 7.75
CA HIS A 448 16.63 15.72 8.87
C HIS A 448 17.24 14.66 9.80
N VAL A 449 18.22 13.88 9.33
CA VAL A 449 18.87 12.85 10.14
C VAL A 449 20.33 13.18 10.35
N ASN A 450 21.16 13.02 9.34
CA ASN A 450 22.57 13.37 9.40
C ASN A 450 23.16 13.42 7.98
N LYS A 451 24.10 14.35 7.76
CA LYS A 451 24.79 14.51 6.46
C LYS A 451 25.52 13.26 5.98
N ASN A 452 25.93 12.37 6.89
CA ASN A 452 26.66 11.15 6.58
C ASN A 452 25.74 9.92 6.39
N PHE A 453 24.42 10.08 6.49
CA PHE A 453 23.48 8.95 6.45
C PHE A 453 23.65 8.06 5.23
N ILE A 454 23.71 8.66 4.04
CA ILE A 454 23.86 7.92 2.78
C ILE A 454 25.23 7.24 2.68
N ASP A 455 26.28 7.89 3.17
CA ASP A 455 27.63 7.30 3.17
C ASP A 455 27.72 6.05 4.06
N LEU A 456 27.13 6.11 5.27
CA LEU A 456 27.06 4.94 6.16
C LEU A 456 26.25 3.81 5.53
N ARG A 457 25.10 4.13 4.96
CA ARG A 457 24.28 3.18 4.21
C ARG A 457 25.07 2.48 3.10
N ASN A 458 25.83 3.24 2.31
CA ASN A 458 26.62 2.70 1.21
C ASN A 458 27.76 1.80 1.70
N GLN A 459 28.39 2.14 2.83
CA GLN A 459 29.40 1.27 3.45
C GLN A 459 28.81 -0.06 3.95
N ILE A 460 27.62 -0.02 4.58
CA ILE A 460 26.89 -1.23 5.00
C ILE A 460 26.60 -2.13 3.78
N MET A 461 26.10 -1.55 2.69
CA MET A 461 25.82 -2.31 1.46
C MET A 461 27.08 -2.89 0.82
N ALA A 462 28.20 -2.15 0.83
CA ALA A 462 29.47 -2.64 0.32
C ALA A 462 29.98 -3.86 1.10
N LEU A 463 29.85 -3.83 2.44
CA LEU A 463 30.22 -4.98 3.29
C LEU A 463 29.35 -6.21 3.01
N LEU A 464 28.04 -6.03 2.85
CA LEU A 464 27.13 -7.13 2.53
C LEU A 464 27.39 -7.73 1.13
N ASN A 465 27.71 -6.90 0.15
CA ASN A 465 28.11 -7.36 -1.18
C ASN A 465 29.44 -8.15 -1.13
N THR A 466 30.43 -7.66 -0.38
CA THR A 466 31.71 -8.35 -0.22
C THR A 466 31.53 -9.68 0.50
N GLU A 467 30.69 -9.73 1.55
CA GLU A 467 30.33 -10.98 2.23
C GLU A 467 29.80 -12.02 1.25
N SER A 468 28.87 -11.63 0.38
CA SER A 468 28.30 -12.54 -0.60
C SER A 468 29.36 -13.18 -1.49
N SER A 469 30.31 -12.40 -1.97
CA SER A 469 31.43 -12.90 -2.77
C SER A 469 32.34 -13.84 -1.98
N LEU A 470 32.63 -13.50 -0.72
CA LEU A 470 33.42 -14.35 0.17
C LEU A 470 32.71 -15.66 0.52
N MET A 471 31.39 -15.64 0.68
CA MET A 471 30.60 -16.84 0.97
C MET A 471 30.64 -17.87 -0.16
N GLU A 472 30.80 -17.46 -1.42
CA GLU A 472 31.03 -18.37 -2.54
C GLU A 472 32.37 -19.11 -2.37
N ILE A 473 33.41 -18.42 -1.90
CA ILE A 473 34.71 -19.03 -1.59
C ILE A 473 34.60 -19.96 -0.39
N VAL A 474 33.92 -19.53 0.68
CA VAL A 474 33.71 -20.32 1.90
C VAL A 474 33.01 -21.64 1.61
N LYS A 475 32.03 -21.66 0.73
CA LYS A 475 31.34 -22.89 0.30
C LYS A 475 32.28 -23.92 -0.33
N LEU A 476 33.34 -23.46 -1.00
CA LEU A 476 34.28 -24.32 -1.71
C LEU A 476 35.43 -24.83 -0.82
N ILE A 477 36.00 -23.98 0.01
CA ILE A 477 37.24 -24.27 0.74
C ILE A 477 37.15 -24.15 2.27
N GLY A 478 35.99 -23.72 2.80
CA GLY A 478 35.79 -23.47 4.23
C GLY A 478 36.25 -22.06 4.67
N SER A 479 35.76 -21.63 5.82
CA SER A 479 36.07 -20.30 6.39
C SER A 479 37.46 -20.19 6.99
N ASP A 480 38.05 -21.33 7.43
CA ASP A 480 39.29 -21.35 8.19
C ASP A 480 40.51 -20.93 7.36
N VAL A 481 40.41 -21.13 6.05
CA VAL A 481 41.51 -20.82 5.08
C VAL A 481 41.54 -19.32 4.71
N LEU A 482 40.50 -18.56 5.03
CA LEU A 482 40.44 -17.14 4.71
C LEU A 482 41.46 -16.33 5.53
N PRO A 483 42.09 -15.27 4.95
CA PRO A 483 42.84 -14.26 5.70
C PRO A 483 41.97 -13.57 6.77
N ASP A 484 42.61 -13.07 7.83
CA ASP A 484 41.88 -12.46 8.96
C ASP A 484 41.09 -11.19 8.59
N ASP A 485 41.53 -10.43 7.61
CA ASP A 485 40.80 -9.28 7.07
C ASP A 485 39.46 -9.71 6.42
N GLN A 486 39.45 -10.83 5.71
CA GLN A 486 38.24 -11.40 5.11
C GLN A 486 37.35 -12.05 6.18
N LYS A 487 37.94 -12.73 7.18
CA LYS A 487 37.16 -13.24 8.34
C LYS A 487 36.48 -12.12 9.11
N LEU A 488 37.14 -10.96 9.24
CA LEU A 488 36.55 -9.77 9.85
C LEU A 488 35.35 -9.26 9.07
N ILE A 489 35.40 -9.23 7.73
CA ILE A 489 34.27 -8.83 6.89
C ILE A 489 33.08 -9.77 7.11
N LEU A 490 33.30 -11.10 7.17
CA LEU A 490 32.25 -12.07 7.46
C LEU A 490 31.63 -11.84 8.84
N GLU A 491 32.43 -11.51 9.84
CA GLU A 491 31.94 -11.26 11.20
C GLU A 491 31.14 -9.95 11.29
N ILE A 492 31.61 -8.88 10.68
CA ILE A 492 30.88 -7.61 10.63
C ILE A 492 29.58 -7.75 9.84
N ALA A 493 29.59 -8.49 8.73
CA ALA A 493 28.36 -8.79 7.99
C ALA A 493 27.36 -9.60 8.84
N ARG A 494 27.83 -10.51 9.69
CA ARG A 494 27.00 -11.19 10.68
C ARG A 494 26.38 -10.21 11.68
N VAL A 495 27.16 -9.26 12.18
CA VAL A 495 26.66 -8.19 13.06
C VAL A 495 25.61 -7.35 12.36
N ILE A 496 25.82 -6.98 11.10
CA ILE A 496 24.83 -6.23 10.30
C ILE A 496 23.54 -7.05 10.14
N ARG A 497 23.64 -8.31 9.75
CA ARG A 497 22.47 -9.17 9.54
C ARG A 497 21.65 -9.38 10.81
N LEU A 498 22.29 -9.76 11.90
CA LEU A 498 21.62 -10.10 13.16
C LEU A 498 21.31 -8.88 14.03
N GLY A 499 22.17 -7.88 14.03
CA GLY A 499 22.02 -6.69 14.86
C GLY A 499 21.19 -5.58 14.21
N PHE A 500 21.24 -5.45 12.88
CA PHE A 500 20.61 -4.35 12.18
C PHE A 500 19.48 -4.77 11.26
N LEU A 501 19.68 -5.76 10.38
CA LEU A 501 18.67 -6.17 9.40
C LEU A 501 17.55 -7.01 10.02
N GLN A 502 17.89 -7.91 10.94
CA GLN A 502 16.88 -8.70 11.65
C GLN A 502 16.18 -7.83 12.69
N GLN A 503 14.86 -7.76 12.61
CA GLN A 503 14.01 -6.93 13.45
C GLN A 503 12.86 -7.73 14.04
N ASN A 504 12.65 -7.61 15.36
CA ASN A 504 11.63 -8.37 16.08
C ASN A 504 10.33 -7.55 16.19
N ALA A 505 9.31 -7.99 15.49
CA ALA A 505 8.00 -7.34 15.49
C ALA A 505 7.26 -7.38 16.85
N PHE A 506 7.70 -8.23 17.77
CA PHE A 506 7.06 -8.40 19.09
C PHE A 506 7.80 -7.71 20.24
N HIS A 507 8.95 -7.09 19.97
CA HIS A 507 9.71 -6.36 20.99
C HIS A 507 9.41 -4.87 20.91
N ALA A 508 9.09 -4.24 22.04
CA ALA A 508 8.65 -2.84 22.10
C ALA A 508 9.63 -1.86 21.43
N ASP A 509 10.94 -2.02 21.69
CA ASP A 509 11.99 -1.14 21.15
C ASP A 509 12.57 -1.58 19.81
N ASP A 510 12.06 -2.67 19.23
CA ASP A 510 12.54 -3.21 17.96
C ASP A 510 11.46 -3.32 16.88
N THR A 511 10.17 -3.34 17.24
CA THR A 511 9.07 -3.44 16.27
C THR A 511 8.97 -2.22 15.36
N CYS A 512 9.27 -1.03 15.90
CA CYS A 512 9.36 0.23 15.16
C CYS A 512 10.54 1.04 15.70
N VAL A 513 11.50 1.32 14.85
CA VAL A 513 12.75 1.96 15.25
C VAL A 513 12.83 3.38 14.68
N PRO A 514 13.02 4.41 15.52
CA PRO A 514 13.21 5.78 15.04
C PRO A 514 14.45 5.93 14.17
N LEU A 515 14.41 6.81 13.18
CA LEU A 515 15.54 7.06 12.26
C LEU A 515 16.83 7.44 12.96
N GLU A 516 16.76 8.19 14.05
CA GLU A 516 17.94 8.54 14.85
C GLU A 516 18.63 7.30 15.41
N LYS A 517 17.87 6.36 15.98
CA LYS A 517 18.43 5.07 16.45
C LYS A 517 18.98 4.25 15.30
N GLN A 518 18.27 4.20 14.17
CA GLN A 518 18.76 3.50 12.97
C GLN A 518 20.12 4.06 12.50
N TYR A 519 20.25 5.37 12.44
CA TYR A 519 21.50 6.03 12.09
C TYR A 519 22.62 5.68 13.06
N LYS A 520 22.38 5.80 14.36
CA LYS A 520 23.37 5.48 15.41
C LYS A 520 23.78 4.00 15.40
N MET A 521 22.86 3.09 15.08
CA MET A 521 23.19 1.68 14.91
C MET A 521 24.14 1.45 13.72
N MET A 522 23.92 2.09 12.59
CA MET A 522 24.87 2.03 11.46
C MET A 522 26.23 2.61 11.84
N GLU A 523 26.23 3.76 12.51
CA GLU A 523 27.44 4.45 12.95
C GLU A 523 28.30 3.56 13.87
N ILE A 524 27.70 2.94 14.89
CA ILE A 524 28.43 2.09 15.84
C ILE A 524 28.97 0.81 15.22
N ILE A 525 28.23 0.18 14.32
CA ILE A 525 28.67 -1.02 13.59
C ILE A 525 29.89 -0.70 12.73
N LEU A 526 29.85 0.41 12.00
CA LEU A 526 30.98 0.85 11.16
C LEU A 526 32.14 1.35 11.98
N TYR A 527 31.88 1.94 13.14
CA TYR A 527 32.96 2.31 14.09
C TYR A 527 33.68 1.08 14.63
N LEU A 528 32.94 0.03 15.03
CA LEU A 528 33.53 -1.26 15.40
C LEU A 528 34.35 -1.84 14.26
N TYR A 529 33.83 -1.84 13.04
CA TYR A 529 34.54 -2.33 11.86
C TYR A 529 35.88 -1.57 11.65
N LYS A 530 35.86 -0.25 11.73
CA LYS A 530 37.06 0.59 11.58
C LYS A 530 38.12 0.24 12.61
N LYS A 531 37.76 0.10 13.88
CA LYS A 531 38.67 -0.26 14.98
C LYS A 531 39.21 -1.68 14.82
N ALA A 532 38.35 -2.65 14.57
CA ALA A 532 38.72 -4.04 14.35
C ALA A 532 39.65 -4.21 13.13
N LYS A 533 39.36 -3.48 12.03
CA LYS A 533 40.20 -3.48 10.83
C LYS A 533 41.62 -2.94 11.12
N ALA A 534 41.73 -1.90 11.94
CA ALA A 534 43.04 -1.38 12.35
C ALA A 534 43.85 -2.44 13.10
N LEU A 535 43.23 -3.18 14.04
CA LEU A 535 43.89 -4.26 14.79
C LEU A 535 44.33 -5.41 13.87
N VAL A 536 43.49 -5.84 12.95
CA VAL A 536 43.83 -6.90 11.98
C VAL A 536 44.97 -6.44 11.06
N THR A 537 45.00 -5.18 10.63
CA THR A 537 46.08 -4.61 9.82
C THR A 537 47.40 -4.58 10.59
N MET A 538 47.38 -4.45 11.92
CA MET A 538 48.55 -4.57 12.79
C MET A 538 48.98 -6.03 13.03
N GLY A 539 48.30 -7.00 12.44
CA GLY A 539 48.61 -8.43 12.54
C GLY A 539 47.89 -9.18 13.68
N MET A 540 46.87 -8.56 14.32
CA MET A 540 46.09 -9.25 15.34
C MET A 540 45.17 -10.28 14.68
N PRO A 541 45.20 -11.56 15.11
CA PRO A 541 44.33 -12.58 14.53
C PRO A 541 42.90 -12.40 14.97
N MET A 542 41.98 -12.79 14.11
CA MET A 542 40.51 -12.68 14.34
C MET A 542 40.05 -13.44 15.59
N SER A 543 40.75 -14.52 15.98
CA SER A 543 40.45 -15.27 17.21
C SER A 543 40.58 -14.43 18.47
N VAL A 544 41.60 -13.57 18.54
CA VAL A 544 41.80 -12.66 19.68
C VAL A 544 40.71 -11.59 19.75
N LEU A 545 40.25 -11.08 18.60
CA LEU A 545 39.20 -10.09 18.56
C LEU A 545 37.85 -10.66 19.08
N LYS A 546 37.63 -11.96 18.89
CA LYS A 546 36.38 -12.64 19.34
C LYS A 546 36.35 -12.92 20.85
N GLU A 547 37.45 -12.94 21.54
CA GLU A 547 37.53 -13.25 22.99
C GLU A 547 36.71 -12.29 23.86
N ASP A 548 36.59 -11.03 23.47
CA ASP A 548 35.95 -9.97 24.28
C ASP A 548 34.42 -9.86 24.09
N ASN A 549 33.80 -10.71 23.27
CA ASN A 549 32.38 -10.70 22.97
C ASN A 549 31.81 -9.34 22.48
N ILE A 550 32.66 -8.44 21.99
CA ILE A 550 32.24 -7.11 21.55
C ILE A 550 31.23 -7.18 20.40
N PHE A 551 31.37 -8.14 19.49
CA PHE A 551 30.47 -8.33 18.36
C PHE A 551 29.05 -8.69 18.84
N GLU A 552 28.93 -9.58 19.83
CA GLU A 552 27.64 -9.96 20.43
C GLU A 552 27.00 -8.78 21.18
N LYS A 553 27.82 -7.99 21.86
CA LYS A 553 27.35 -6.79 22.55
C LYS A 553 26.75 -5.78 21.57
N ILE A 554 27.37 -5.59 20.39
CA ILE A 554 26.83 -4.70 19.37
C ILE A 554 25.56 -5.26 18.71
N ILE A 555 25.45 -6.59 18.53
CA ILE A 555 24.21 -7.23 18.05
C ILE A 555 23.05 -7.00 19.03
N ALA A 556 23.31 -7.00 20.33
CA ALA A 556 22.29 -6.84 21.37
C ALA A 556 21.72 -5.40 21.47
N ILE A 557 22.39 -4.40 20.89
CA ILE A 557 21.97 -2.98 20.93
C ILE A 557 20.50 -2.79 20.55
N LYS A 558 20.01 -3.55 19.58
CA LYS A 558 18.61 -3.45 19.12
C LYS A 558 17.58 -3.63 20.25
N TYR A 559 17.93 -4.39 21.29
CA TYR A 559 17.11 -4.62 22.49
C TYR A 559 17.56 -3.81 23.69
N ASP A 560 18.87 -3.65 23.87
CA ASP A 560 19.46 -3.06 25.08
C ASP A 560 19.34 -1.53 25.11
N VAL A 561 19.25 -0.89 23.95
CA VAL A 561 19.07 0.56 23.87
C VAL A 561 17.61 0.88 23.57
N PRO A 562 16.86 1.46 24.53
CA PRO A 562 15.49 1.92 24.31
C PRO A 562 15.43 2.99 23.21
N ASN A 563 14.27 3.08 22.53
CA ASN A 563 14.07 4.05 21.44
C ASN A 563 14.15 5.51 21.90
N ASP A 564 13.85 5.78 23.19
CA ASP A 564 13.84 7.11 23.80
C ASP A 564 15.18 7.50 24.46
N LYS A 565 16.21 6.65 24.39
CA LYS A 565 17.52 6.87 25.04
C LYS A 565 18.71 6.75 24.08
N PRO A 566 18.75 7.55 23.02
CA PRO A 566 19.82 7.50 22.03
C PRO A 566 21.21 7.87 22.61
N GLU A 567 21.28 8.54 23.77
CA GLU A 567 22.52 8.85 24.46
C GLU A 567 23.29 7.59 24.92
N MET A 568 22.62 6.47 25.13
CA MET A 568 23.26 5.21 25.51
C MET A 568 24.25 4.69 24.46
N PHE A 569 24.14 5.12 23.20
CA PHE A 569 25.12 4.77 22.16
C PHE A 569 26.55 5.25 22.47
N ASP A 570 26.70 6.32 23.24
CA ASP A 570 28.02 6.81 23.67
C ASP A 570 28.73 5.80 24.57
N ASP A 571 28.00 5.05 25.38
CA ASP A 571 28.58 3.99 26.22
C ASP A 571 29.05 2.79 25.37
N TYR A 572 28.32 2.46 24.31
CA TYR A 572 28.76 1.44 23.36
C TYR A 572 29.98 1.87 22.55
N LYS A 573 30.09 3.16 22.23
CA LYS A 573 31.25 3.72 21.57
C LYS A 573 32.49 3.61 22.48
N LYS A 574 32.36 3.97 23.77
CA LYS A 574 33.40 3.77 24.78
C LYS A 574 33.75 2.29 24.95
N ALA A 575 32.78 1.38 24.89
CA ALA A 575 33.02 -0.04 24.97
C ALA A 575 33.90 -0.54 23.79
N VAL A 576 33.63 -0.02 22.58
CA VAL A 576 34.49 -0.32 21.40
C VAL A 576 35.89 0.25 21.55
N ASP A 577 36.06 1.46 22.11
CA ASP A 577 37.38 2.02 22.40
C ASP A 577 38.12 1.19 23.44
N THR A 578 37.48 0.83 24.55
CA THR A 578 38.04 -0.05 25.59
C THR A 578 38.46 -1.40 25.03
N PHE A 579 37.65 -1.98 24.15
CA PHE A 579 38.00 -3.23 23.44
C PHE A 579 39.26 -3.05 22.60
N TYR A 580 39.36 -1.96 21.85
CA TYR A 580 40.54 -1.66 21.00
C TYR A 580 41.82 -1.54 21.85
N ASP A 581 41.76 -0.73 22.92
CA ASP A 581 42.92 -0.52 23.81
C ASP A 581 43.34 -1.82 24.51
N LYS A 582 42.40 -2.59 25.00
CA LYS A 582 42.66 -3.87 25.68
C LYS A 582 43.33 -4.93 24.76
N VAL A 583 42.91 -4.98 23.49
CA VAL A 583 43.56 -5.89 22.51
C VAL A 583 44.98 -5.42 22.19
N LEU A 584 45.22 -4.10 22.10
CA LEU A 584 46.53 -3.56 21.91
C LEU A 584 47.46 -3.89 23.08
N GLU A 585 47.01 -3.68 24.33
CA GLU A 585 47.80 -3.96 25.54
C GLU A 585 48.14 -5.44 25.72
N LYS A 586 47.26 -6.37 25.31
CA LYS A 586 47.51 -7.82 25.42
C LYS A 586 48.58 -8.33 24.45
N ASN A 587 48.82 -7.63 23.34
CA ASN A 587 49.62 -8.14 22.22
C ASN A 587 50.73 -7.16 21.80
N GLY A 588 50.91 -6.06 22.51
CA GLY A 588 52.09 -5.15 22.45
C GLY A 588 53.06 -5.47 23.52
#